data_f1bf019d5b457cb58af279d819636405
#
_entry.id   f1bf019d5b457cb58af279d819636405
#
_cell.length_a   1.000
_cell.length_b   1.000
_cell.length_c   1.000
_cell.angle_alpha   90.00
_cell.angle_beta   90.00
_cell.angle_gamma   90.00
#
_symmetry.space_group_name_H-M   'P 1'
#
loop_
_entity.id
_entity.type
_entity.pdbx_description
1 polymer ?
#
loop_
_entity_poly.entity_id
_entity_poly.type
_entity_poly.pdbx_seq_one_letter_code
_entity_poly.pdbx_strand_id
1 'polypeptide(L)'
;MDMLHLSARPDARTVVTYHSDIVKQKRLMKLYQPLQERFLASVDCIVASSPNYVASSQTLKKYQDKTVVIPFGLEQHDVQHDPQRVAHWRETVGDNFFLFVGAFRYYKGLHILLDAAERSRLPVVIVGGGPLEAEVRREAQQRGLSNVVFTGMLNDEDKYILFQLCRGVVFPSHLRSEAFGITLLEGARFARPLISCEIGTGTSFINQDKVSGCVIPPNDSQALVEAMNELWNNEETSNRYGENSRRRFEEMFTADHMIDAYVNLYTTLLESKS
;
A
#
# COMPACT_ATOMS: atom_id res chain seq x y z
N MET A 1 2.44 -21.68 11.32
CA MET A 1 3.34 -22.19 10.24
C MET A 1 4.70 -22.60 10.79
N ASP A 2 5.40 -21.72 11.52
CA ASP A 2 6.78 -21.91 12.00
C ASP A 2 6.99 -23.17 12.83
N MET A 3 6.10 -23.44 13.82
CA MET A 3 6.14 -24.65 14.64
C MET A 3 5.93 -25.91 13.83
N LEU A 4 5.00 -25.86 12.85
CA LEU A 4 4.66 -27.00 12.01
C LEU A 4 5.85 -27.38 11.09
N HIS A 5 6.48 -26.39 10.49
CA HIS A 5 7.68 -26.57 9.66
C HIS A 5 8.83 -27.17 10.48
N LEU A 6 9.13 -26.58 11.65
CA LEU A 6 10.22 -27.04 12.51
C LEU A 6 10.00 -28.45 13.07
N SER A 7 8.72 -28.87 13.22
CA SER A 7 8.36 -30.21 13.69
C SER A 7 8.37 -31.23 12.56
N ALA A 8 7.80 -30.87 11.40
CA ALA A 8 7.66 -31.80 10.26
C ALA A 8 8.98 -32.00 9.51
N ARG A 9 9.89 -31.01 9.53
CA ARG A 9 11.19 -31.04 8.80
C ARG A 9 11.04 -31.60 7.39
N PRO A 10 10.27 -30.91 6.50
CA PRO A 10 9.97 -31.43 5.18
C PRO A 10 11.27 -31.65 4.38
N ASP A 11 11.35 -32.79 3.69
CA ASP A 11 12.44 -33.06 2.73
C ASP A 11 12.12 -32.40 1.37
N ALA A 12 11.92 -31.08 1.42
CA ALA A 12 11.62 -30.24 0.26
C ALA A 12 12.21 -28.86 0.46
N ARG A 13 12.47 -28.15 -0.64
CA ARG A 13 12.87 -26.74 -0.59
C ARG A 13 11.73 -25.89 0.01
N THR A 14 12.10 -25.03 0.92
CA THR A 14 11.14 -24.20 1.65
C THR A 14 11.37 -22.73 1.35
N VAL A 15 10.30 -22.08 0.85
CA VAL A 15 10.25 -20.64 0.60
C VAL A 15 9.26 -20.02 1.58
N VAL A 16 9.63 -18.92 2.20
CA VAL A 16 8.72 -18.14 3.06
C VAL A 16 8.59 -16.72 2.54
N THR A 17 7.36 -16.24 2.37
CA THR A 17 7.10 -14.82 2.10
C THR A 17 7.00 -14.07 3.42
N TYR A 18 7.99 -13.21 3.67
CA TYR A 18 8.05 -12.36 4.86
C TYR A 18 7.28 -11.07 4.61
N HIS A 19 6.03 -11.03 5.08
CA HIS A 19 5.14 -9.91 4.78
C HIS A 19 5.44 -8.67 5.63
N SER A 20 5.60 -8.82 6.96
CA SER A 20 5.81 -7.68 7.86
C SER A 20 6.48 -8.04 9.18
N ASP A 21 7.20 -7.07 9.76
CA ASP A 21 7.67 -7.14 11.14
C ASP A 21 6.50 -7.06 12.13
N ILE A 22 6.62 -7.71 13.28
CA ILE A 22 5.67 -7.58 14.38
C ILE A 22 5.98 -6.29 15.16
N VAL A 23 5.24 -5.21 14.84
CA VAL A 23 5.53 -3.87 15.36
C VAL A 23 4.89 -3.60 16.73
N LYS A 24 3.64 -4.03 16.94
CA LYS A 24 2.82 -3.63 18.09
C LYS A 24 3.04 -4.48 19.35
N GLN A 25 3.31 -5.78 19.19
CA GLN A 25 3.34 -6.75 20.30
C GLN A 25 4.77 -7.00 20.83
N LYS A 26 5.50 -5.94 21.21
CA LYS A 26 6.91 -6.02 21.58
C LYS A 26 7.24 -7.01 22.71
N ARG A 27 6.36 -7.19 23.71
CA ARG A 27 6.59 -8.13 24.82
C ARG A 27 6.43 -9.58 24.39
N LEU A 28 5.38 -9.87 23.61
CA LEU A 28 5.12 -11.20 23.06
C LEU A 28 6.18 -11.57 22.03
N MET A 29 6.66 -10.58 21.26
CA MET A 29 7.73 -10.77 20.30
C MET A 29 9.02 -11.30 20.93
N LYS A 30 9.39 -10.85 22.14
CA LYS A 30 10.60 -11.36 22.84
C LYS A 30 10.52 -12.87 23.11
N LEU A 31 9.35 -13.41 23.37
CA LEU A 31 9.13 -14.84 23.55
C LEU A 31 9.08 -15.61 22.23
N TYR A 32 8.54 -14.97 21.19
CA TYR A 32 8.39 -15.58 19.86
C TYR A 32 9.67 -15.50 19.01
N GLN A 33 10.49 -14.48 19.22
CA GLN A 33 11.69 -14.20 18.42
C GLN A 33 12.65 -15.40 18.26
N PRO A 34 12.97 -16.19 19.30
CA PRO A 34 13.84 -17.37 19.11
C PRO A 34 13.25 -18.41 18.18
N LEU A 35 11.92 -18.61 18.22
CA LEU A 35 11.22 -19.51 17.32
C LEU A 35 11.24 -18.99 15.88
N GLN A 36 10.96 -17.71 15.68
CA GLN A 36 11.02 -17.05 14.39
C GLN A 36 12.43 -17.11 13.77
N GLU A 37 13.46 -16.81 14.56
CA GLU A 37 14.84 -16.87 14.09
C GLU A 37 15.24 -18.29 13.68
N ARG A 38 14.84 -19.30 14.48
CA ARG A 38 15.10 -20.70 14.15
C ARG A 38 14.36 -21.12 12.88
N PHE A 39 13.13 -20.69 12.70
CA PHE A 39 12.35 -20.95 11.48
C PHE A 39 13.00 -20.27 10.26
N LEU A 40 13.28 -18.96 10.34
CA LEU A 40 13.90 -18.25 9.23
C LEU A 40 15.31 -18.77 8.91
N ALA A 41 16.03 -19.26 9.90
CA ALA A 41 17.33 -19.91 9.65
C ALA A 41 17.19 -21.23 8.87
N SER A 42 16.10 -21.98 9.08
CA SER A 42 15.88 -23.30 8.48
C SER A 42 15.33 -23.30 7.05
N VAL A 43 14.72 -22.21 6.59
CA VAL A 43 14.18 -22.10 5.23
C VAL A 43 15.27 -21.84 4.19
N ASP A 44 15.07 -22.28 2.95
CA ASP A 44 16.05 -22.12 1.86
C ASP A 44 16.06 -20.69 1.30
N CYS A 45 14.88 -20.06 1.20
CA CYS A 45 14.74 -18.71 0.68
C CYS A 45 13.66 -17.91 1.43
N ILE A 46 13.90 -16.62 1.59
CA ILE A 46 12.96 -15.66 2.12
C ILE A 46 12.59 -14.68 1.01
N VAL A 47 11.30 -14.49 0.76
CA VAL A 47 10.79 -13.50 -0.19
C VAL A 47 10.32 -12.28 0.59
N ALA A 48 10.79 -11.10 0.21
CA ALA A 48 10.34 -9.81 0.71
C ALA A 48 9.66 -9.02 -0.42
N SER A 49 8.68 -8.16 -0.08
CA SER A 49 7.90 -7.43 -1.08
C SER A 49 8.58 -6.18 -1.63
N SER A 50 9.65 -5.67 -0.98
CA SER A 50 10.36 -4.49 -1.45
C SER A 50 11.80 -4.42 -0.94
N PRO A 51 12.73 -3.79 -1.70
CA PRO A 51 14.10 -3.57 -1.26
C PRO A 51 14.17 -2.65 -0.03
N ASN A 52 13.28 -1.65 0.06
CA ASN A 52 13.19 -0.75 1.21
C ASN A 52 12.87 -1.53 2.49
N TYR A 53 11.98 -2.53 2.39
CA TYR A 53 11.64 -3.36 3.53
C TYR A 53 12.83 -4.23 3.97
N VAL A 54 13.56 -4.83 3.03
CA VAL A 54 14.78 -5.60 3.33
C VAL A 54 15.81 -4.71 4.03
N ALA A 55 16.05 -3.51 3.50
CA ALA A 55 17.03 -2.56 4.06
C ALA A 55 16.67 -2.05 5.45
N SER A 56 15.37 -1.98 5.80
CA SER A 56 14.90 -1.38 7.06
C SER A 56 14.51 -2.39 8.13
N SER A 57 14.21 -3.66 7.78
CA SER A 57 13.83 -4.70 8.73
C SER A 57 15.06 -5.26 9.45
N GLN A 58 15.05 -5.18 10.79
CA GLN A 58 16.12 -5.79 11.61
C GLN A 58 16.14 -7.32 11.50
N THR A 59 15.00 -7.94 11.22
CA THR A 59 14.89 -9.38 11.01
C THR A 59 15.53 -9.79 9.68
N LEU A 60 15.13 -9.13 8.57
CA LEU A 60 15.63 -9.49 7.24
C LEU A 60 17.12 -9.19 7.05
N LYS A 61 17.66 -8.16 7.71
CA LYS A 61 19.09 -7.88 7.72
C LYS A 61 19.97 -9.06 8.14
N LYS A 62 19.45 -9.97 8.98
CA LYS A 62 20.18 -11.18 9.42
C LYS A 62 20.25 -12.27 8.35
N TYR A 63 19.39 -12.19 7.33
CA TYR A 63 19.20 -13.24 6.32
C TYR A 63 19.29 -12.71 4.89
N GLN A 64 20.07 -11.64 4.67
CA GLN A 64 20.18 -10.98 3.37
C GLN A 64 20.64 -11.95 2.27
N ASP A 65 21.57 -12.86 2.59
CA ASP A 65 22.17 -13.81 1.66
C ASP A 65 21.15 -14.77 1.03
N LYS A 66 20.00 -14.96 1.66
CA LYS A 66 18.92 -15.82 1.18
C LYS A 66 17.58 -15.09 1.06
N THR A 67 17.62 -13.76 1.03
CA THR A 67 16.41 -12.94 0.83
C THR A 67 16.39 -12.42 -0.60
N VAL A 68 15.31 -12.72 -1.31
CA VAL A 68 15.02 -12.18 -2.64
C VAL A 68 13.83 -11.22 -2.57
N VAL A 69 13.80 -10.25 -3.48
CA VAL A 69 12.69 -9.30 -3.56
C VAL A 69 11.76 -9.72 -4.69
N ILE A 70 10.51 -10.02 -4.35
CA ILE A 70 9.42 -10.23 -5.30
C ILE A 70 8.27 -9.33 -4.87
N PRO A 71 8.04 -8.20 -5.57
CA PRO A 71 6.94 -7.31 -5.26
C PRO A 71 5.58 -7.99 -5.46
N PHE A 72 4.55 -7.53 -4.73
CA PHE A 72 3.19 -7.91 -5.06
C PHE A 72 2.79 -7.31 -6.40
N GLY A 73 2.04 -8.09 -7.18
CA GLY A 73 1.48 -7.68 -8.45
C GLY A 73 -0.05 -7.71 -8.44
N LEU A 74 -0.66 -6.87 -9.27
CA LEU A 74 -2.09 -6.88 -9.53
C LEU A 74 -2.35 -7.25 -10.99
N GLU A 75 -3.50 -7.86 -11.24
CA GLU A 75 -3.95 -8.15 -12.60
C GLU A 75 -4.15 -6.86 -13.39
N GLN A 76 -3.75 -6.91 -14.65
CA GLN A 76 -3.92 -5.81 -15.59
C GLN A 76 -5.22 -6.04 -16.37
N HIS A 77 -6.32 -5.45 -15.89
CA HIS A 77 -7.59 -5.51 -16.58
C HIS A 77 -7.97 -4.15 -17.15
N ASP A 78 -8.40 -4.12 -18.39
CA ASP A 78 -9.18 -3.01 -18.91
C ASP A 78 -10.60 -3.12 -18.36
N VAL A 79 -10.87 -2.42 -17.29
CA VAL A 79 -12.18 -2.44 -16.64
C VAL A 79 -13.12 -1.53 -17.43
N GLN A 80 -14.04 -2.13 -18.19
CA GLN A 80 -15.19 -1.41 -18.69
C GLN A 80 -16.21 -1.26 -17.55
N HIS A 81 -16.52 -0.02 -17.21
CA HIS A 81 -17.50 0.27 -16.18
C HIS A 81 -18.87 0.53 -16.78
N ASP A 82 -19.92 0.12 -16.06
CA ASP A 82 -21.29 0.49 -16.38
C ASP A 82 -21.44 2.03 -16.37
N PRO A 83 -21.82 2.67 -17.49
CA PRO A 83 -21.97 4.11 -17.55
C PRO A 83 -22.97 4.68 -16.52
N GLN A 84 -23.98 3.92 -16.13
CA GLN A 84 -24.94 4.34 -15.12
C GLN A 84 -24.30 4.42 -13.74
N ARG A 85 -23.43 3.46 -13.40
CA ARG A 85 -22.67 3.47 -12.13
C ARG A 85 -21.66 4.61 -12.10
N VAL A 86 -20.97 4.86 -13.20
CA VAL A 86 -20.07 6.01 -13.33
C VAL A 86 -20.81 7.32 -13.13
N ALA A 87 -21.98 7.48 -13.75
CA ALA A 87 -22.84 8.67 -13.58
C ALA A 87 -23.29 8.83 -12.11
N HIS A 88 -23.71 7.74 -11.48
CA HIS A 88 -24.10 7.74 -10.07
C HIS A 88 -22.96 8.20 -9.15
N TRP A 89 -21.76 7.67 -9.32
CA TRP A 89 -20.62 8.08 -8.50
C TRP A 89 -20.20 9.51 -8.77
N ARG A 90 -20.23 9.96 -10.03
CA ARG A 90 -19.97 11.36 -10.40
C ARG A 90 -20.98 12.33 -9.77
N GLU A 91 -22.26 11.96 -9.68
CA GLU A 91 -23.27 12.73 -8.98
C GLU A 91 -23.05 12.73 -7.45
N THR A 92 -22.62 11.60 -6.89
CA THR A 92 -22.48 11.41 -5.44
C THR A 92 -21.25 12.11 -4.86
N VAL A 93 -20.08 12.02 -5.54
CA VAL A 93 -18.81 12.52 -5.01
C VAL A 93 -18.11 13.54 -5.91
N GLY A 94 -18.65 13.79 -7.12
CA GLY A 94 -18.03 14.66 -8.12
C GLY A 94 -16.89 14.00 -8.88
N ASP A 95 -16.23 14.82 -9.68
CA ASP A 95 -14.92 14.52 -10.30
C ASP A 95 -13.82 15.27 -9.53
N ASN A 96 -12.59 14.82 -9.61
CA ASN A 96 -11.43 15.51 -9.02
C ASN A 96 -11.50 15.65 -7.49
N PHE A 97 -11.36 14.56 -6.79
CA PHE A 97 -11.20 14.48 -5.34
C PHE A 97 -9.95 13.66 -4.99
N PHE A 98 -9.44 13.80 -3.79
CA PHE A 98 -8.42 12.90 -3.28
C PHE A 98 -9.05 11.64 -2.71
N LEU A 99 -8.53 10.47 -3.11
CA LEU A 99 -9.10 9.18 -2.76
C LEU A 99 -8.23 8.47 -1.71
N PHE A 100 -8.85 8.09 -0.60
CA PHE A 100 -8.31 7.12 0.34
C PHE A 100 -9.10 5.82 0.23
N VAL A 101 -8.40 4.68 0.14
CA VAL A 101 -9.00 3.34 0.19
C VAL A 101 -8.27 2.49 1.21
N GLY A 102 -9.00 1.88 2.14
CA GLY A 102 -8.40 0.95 3.08
C GLY A 102 -9.20 0.68 4.36
N ALA A 103 -8.75 -0.32 5.12
CA ALA A 103 -9.30 -0.60 6.43
C ALA A 103 -8.94 0.50 7.44
N PHE A 104 -9.90 0.94 8.26
CA PHE A 104 -9.70 2.00 9.25
C PHE A 104 -8.95 1.44 10.46
N ARG A 105 -7.62 1.47 10.35
CA ARG A 105 -6.65 0.99 11.33
C ARG A 105 -5.79 2.13 11.83
N TYR A 106 -5.26 1.99 13.05
CA TYR A 106 -4.45 3.01 13.74
C TYR A 106 -3.23 3.50 12.96
N TYR A 107 -2.67 2.68 12.06
CA TYR A 107 -1.48 3.02 11.29
C TYR A 107 -1.79 3.68 9.93
N LYS A 108 -3.06 3.71 9.53
CA LYS A 108 -3.49 4.22 8.21
C LYS A 108 -3.53 5.76 8.12
N GLY A 109 -3.35 6.48 9.23
CA GLY A 109 -3.21 7.93 9.22
C GLY A 109 -4.47 8.72 8.89
N LEU A 110 -5.67 8.17 9.16
CA LEU A 110 -6.93 8.88 8.88
C LEU A 110 -7.05 10.20 9.63
N HIS A 111 -6.54 10.31 10.85
CA HIS A 111 -6.47 11.57 11.60
C HIS A 111 -5.60 12.62 10.87
N ILE A 112 -4.48 12.20 10.27
CA ILE A 112 -3.61 13.09 9.47
C ILE A 112 -4.36 13.55 8.21
N LEU A 113 -5.14 12.67 7.58
CA LEU A 113 -5.95 12.99 6.41
C LEU A 113 -7.07 13.98 6.77
N LEU A 114 -7.75 13.80 7.90
CA LEU A 114 -8.77 14.75 8.36
C LEU A 114 -8.17 16.13 8.66
N ASP A 115 -6.99 16.19 9.31
CA ASP A 115 -6.27 17.44 9.54
C ASP A 115 -5.93 18.14 8.20
N ALA A 116 -5.46 17.38 7.22
CA ALA A 116 -5.14 17.92 5.90
C ALA A 116 -6.40 18.37 5.14
N ALA A 117 -7.49 17.61 5.20
CA ALA A 117 -8.77 17.97 4.58
C ALA A 117 -9.38 19.26 5.19
N GLU A 118 -9.29 19.43 6.52
CA GLU A 118 -9.72 20.64 7.21
C GLU A 118 -8.97 21.89 6.73
N ARG A 119 -7.67 21.77 6.60
CA ARG A 119 -6.77 22.92 6.26
C ARG A 119 -6.77 23.24 4.78
N SER A 120 -6.78 22.24 3.91
CA SER A 120 -6.76 22.44 2.45
C SER A 120 -8.14 22.78 1.87
N ARG A 121 -9.21 22.34 2.53
CA ARG A 121 -10.61 22.40 2.02
C ARG A 121 -10.82 21.66 0.70
N LEU A 122 -9.85 20.86 0.26
CA LEU A 122 -9.98 20.06 -0.95
C LEU A 122 -10.91 18.87 -0.73
N PRO A 123 -11.65 18.42 -1.76
CA PRO A 123 -12.56 17.29 -1.64
C PRO A 123 -11.80 15.98 -1.41
N VAL A 124 -12.25 15.20 -0.44
CA VAL A 124 -11.68 13.91 -0.06
C VAL A 124 -12.78 12.86 -0.01
N VAL A 125 -12.55 11.73 -0.67
CA VAL A 125 -13.43 10.55 -0.59
C VAL A 125 -12.68 9.43 0.15
N ILE A 126 -13.33 8.89 1.18
CA ILE A 126 -12.77 7.86 2.05
C ILE A 126 -13.59 6.57 1.89
N VAL A 127 -12.96 5.57 1.28
CA VAL A 127 -13.54 4.24 1.04
C VAL A 127 -12.99 3.25 2.06
N GLY A 128 -13.88 2.48 2.66
CA GLY A 128 -13.53 1.42 3.59
C GLY A 128 -14.29 1.49 4.90
N GLY A 129 -13.84 0.71 5.86
CA GLY A 129 -14.41 0.61 7.19
C GLY A 129 -13.43 -0.07 8.14
N GLY A 130 -13.81 -0.23 9.39
CA GLY A 130 -12.97 -0.93 10.36
C GLY A 130 -13.12 -0.44 11.79
N PRO A 131 -12.23 -0.89 12.69
CA PRO A 131 -12.38 -0.63 14.13
C PRO A 131 -12.44 0.86 14.51
N LEU A 132 -11.84 1.75 13.72
CA LEU A 132 -11.82 3.19 13.99
C LEU A 132 -12.93 3.96 13.24
N GLU A 133 -13.85 3.31 12.53
CA GLU A 133 -14.82 3.99 11.69
C GLU A 133 -15.70 4.97 12.47
N ALA A 134 -16.26 4.53 13.59
CA ALA A 134 -17.12 5.38 14.41
C ALA A 134 -16.38 6.60 14.99
N GLU A 135 -15.10 6.45 15.32
CA GLU A 135 -14.25 7.52 15.82
C GLU A 135 -13.94 8.54 14.72
N VAL A 136 -13.48 8.08 13.57
CA VAL A 136 -13.09 8.94 12.43
C VAL A 136 -14.28 9.72 11.87
N ARG A 137 -15.46 9.07 11.74
CA ARG A 137 -16.69 9.77 11.29
C ARG A 137 -17.13 10.83 12.28
N ARG A 138 -17.12 10.52 13.58
CA ARG A 138 -17.46 11.48 14.63
C ARG A 138 -16.50 12.67 14.64
N GLU A 139 -15.22 12.44 14.49
CA GLU A 139 -14.20 13.49 14.42
C GLU A 139 -14.44 14.41 13.21
N ALA A 140 -14.68 13.85 12.02
CA ALA A 140 -15.00 14.63 10.83
C ALA A 140 -16.28 15.49 11.03
N GLN A 141 -17.31 14.92 11.66
CA GLN A 141 -18.55 15.64 11.98
C GLN A 141 -18.32 16.78 12.99
N GLN A 142 -17.57 16.53 14.06
CA GLN A 142 -17.27 17.55 15.09
C GLN A 142 -16.46 18.71 14.52
N ARG A 143 -15.60 18.46 13.54
CA ARG A 143 -14.82 19.48 12.83
C ARG A 143 -15.59 20.15 11.70
N GLY A 144 -16.81 19.70 11.38
CA GLY A 144 -17.62 20.26 10.29
C GLY A 144 -17.03 20.08 8.91
N LEU A 145 -16.38 18.94 8.64
CA LEU A 145 -15.68 18.65 7.37
C LEU A 145 -16.68 18.25 6.27
N SER A 146 -17.34 19.23 5.67
CA SER A 146 -18.29 19.03 4.57
C SER A 146 -17.64 18.60 3.26
N ASN A 147 -16.32 18.75 3.13
CA ASN A 147 -15.50 18.34 1.99
C ASN A 147 -15.00 16.89 2.08
N VAL A 148 -15.39 16.14 3.11
CA VAL A 148 -15.03 14.73 3.31
C VAL A 148 -16.23 13.82 3.17
N VAL A 149 -16.19 12.91 2.20
CA VAL A 149 -17.27 11.94 1.95
C VAL A 149 -16.80 10.53 2.35
N PHE A 150 -17.59 9.85 3.17
CA PHE A 150 -17.35 8.46 3.55
C PHE A 150 -18.33 7.54 2.82
N THR A 151 -17.84 6.68 1.96
CA THR A 151 -18.69 5.75 1.19
C THR A 151 -19.01 4.45 1.93
N GLY A 152 -18.23 4.11 2.97
CA GLY A 152 -18.21 2.76 3.53
C GLY A 152 -17.39 1.78 2.65
N MET A 153 -17.60 0.49 2.88
CA MET A 153 -16.96 -0.55 2.06
C MET A 153 -17.67 -0.66 0.71
N LEU A 154 -16.90 -0.74 -0.36
CA LEU A 154 -17.38 -0.89 -1.73
C LEU A 154 -16.90 -2.21 -2.33
N ASN A 155 -17.61 -2.70 -3.36
CA ASN A 155 -17.10 -3.74 -4.24
C ASN A 155 -16.01 -3.20 -5.17
N ASP A 156 -15.32 -4.07 -5.86
CA ASP A 156 -14.18 -3.68 -6.71
C ASP A 156 -14.61 -2.77 -7.87
N GLU A 157 -15.77 -3.00 -8.47
CA GLU A 157 -16.26 -2.19 -9.59
C GLU A 157 -16.46 -0.72 -9.19
N ASP A 158 -17.17 -0.47 -8.09
CA ASP A 158 -17.40 0.89 -7.57
C ASP A 158 -16.09 1.55 -7.13
N LYS A 159 -15.23 0.78 -6.47
CA LYS A 159 -13.90 1.24 -6.07
C LYS A 159 -13.07 1.68 -7.28
N TYR A 160 -13.09 0.91 -8.38
CA TYR A 160 -12.34 1.23 -9.60
C TYR A 160 -12.88 2.47 -10.30
N ILE A 161 -14.20 2.68 -10.27
CA ILE A 161 -14.81 3.93 -10.76
C ILE A 161 -14.24 5.13 -9.97
N LEU A 162 -14.14 5.04 -8.64
CA LEU A 162 -13.58 6.12 -7.83
C LEU A 162 -12.09 6.37 -8.13
N PHE A 163 -11.30 5.34 -8.41
CA PHE A 163 -9.93 5.52 -8.89
C PHE A 163 -9.88 6.25 -10.24
N GLN A 164 -10.85 6.03 -11.14
CA GLN A 164 -10.92 6.75 -12.41
C GLN A 164 -11.35 8.22 -12.26
N LEU A 165 -12.19 8.53 -11.28
CA LEU A 165 -12.72 9.89 -11.06
C LEU A 165 -11.79 10.75 -10.20
N CYS A 166 -10.92 10.15 -9.38
CA CYS A 166 -10.11 10.90 -8.43
C CYS A 166 -9.00 11.70 -9.10
N ARG A 167 -8.59 12.78 -8.44
CA ARG A 167 -7.42 13.61 -8.78
C ARG A 167 -6.11 12.90 -8.45
N GLY A 168 -6.09 12.17 -7.35
CA GLY A 168 -4.93 11.44 -6.86
C GLY A 168 -5.26 10.59 -5.64
N VAL A 169 -4.37 9.64 -5.34
CA VAL A 169 -4.52 8.71 -4.22
C VAL A 169 -3.72 9.22 -3.02
N VAL A 170 -4.38 9.32 -1.87
CA VAL A 170 -3.75 9.70 -0.61
C VAL A 170 -3.62 8.49 0.30
N PHE A 171 -2.39 8.15 0.65
CA PHE A 171 -2.05 6.99 1.44
C PHE A 171 -1.18 7.38 2.64
N PRO A 172 -1.76 8.04 3.68
CA PRO A 172 -1.02 8.65 4.78
C PRO A 172 -0.64 7.64 5.88
N SER A 173 -0.48 6.36 5.52
CA SER A 173 -0.02 5.33 6.45
C SER A 173 1.33 5.73 7.05
N HIS A 174 1.37 5.90 8.38
CA HIS A 174 2.47 6.56 9.08
C HIS A 174 3.33 5.62 9.93
N LEU A 175 3.00 4.34 9.98
CA LEU A 175 3.74 3.34 10.75
C LEU A 175 4.14 2.14 9.88
N ARG A 176 5.26 1.51 10.24
CA ARG A 176 5.80 0.30 9.56
C ARG A 176 4.89 -0.93 9.59
N SER A 177 3.75 -0.85 10.30
CA SER A 177 2.67 -1.84 10.18
C SER A 177 2.05 -1.88 8.77
N GLU A 178 2.25 -0.82 7.97
CA GLU A 178 2.00 -0.81 6.55
C GLU A 178 3.23 -1.36 5.82
N ALA A 179 3.17 -2.61 5.41
CA ALA A 179 4.34 -3.28 4.84
C ALA A 179 4.59 -2.94 3.37
N PHE A 180 3.53 -2.70 2.59
CA PHE A 180 3.67 -2.54 1.14
C PHE A 180 2.80 -1.42 0.58
N GLY A 181 1.46 -1.52 0.68
CA GLY A 181 0.54 -0.51 0.18
C GLY A 181 -0.13 -0.90 -1.15
N ILE A 182 -0.91 -1.99 -1.15
CA ILE A 182 -1.64 -2.48 -2.36
C ILE A 182 -2.49 -1.36 -2.99
N THR A 183 -3.12 -0.51 -2.19
CA THR A 183 -3.90 0.64 -2.68
C THR A 183 -3.07 1.60 -3.57
N LEU A 184 -1.76 1.74 -3.32
CA LEU A 184 -0.88 2.52 -4.18
C LEU A 184 -0.73 1.86 -5.56
N LEU A 185 -0.68 0.53 -5.62
CA LEU A 185 -0.68 -0.19 -6.90
C LEU A 185 -2.00 -0.01 -7.66
N GLU A 186 -3.13 -0.06 -6.93
CA GLU A 186 -4.44 0.22 -7.52
C GLU A 186 -4.47 1.63 -8.11
N GLY A 187 -4.03 2.65 -7.38
CA GLY A 187 -3.91 4.01 -7.89
C GLY A 187 -3.00 4.13 -9.11
N ALA A 188 -1.85 3.49 -9.06
CA ALA A 188 -0.88 3.46 -10.17
C ALA A 188 -1.48 2.80 -11.43
N ARG A 189 -2.21 1.69 -11.27
CA ARG A 189 -2.92 1.02 -12.38
C ARG A 189 -3.90 1.95 -13.10
N PHE A 190 -4.52 2.88 -12.40
CA PHE A 190 -5.43 3.89 -12.96
C PHE A 190 -4.72 5.20 -13.34
N ALA A 191 -3.41 5.20 -13.47
CA ALA A 191 -2.62 6.39 -13.81
C ALA A 191 -2.89 7.58 -12.87
N ARG A 192 -3.06 7.33 -11.57
CA ARG A 192 -3.26 8.39 -10.59
C ARG A 192 -1.96 8.73 -9.88
N PRO A 193 -1.66 10.02 -9.70
CA PRO A 193 -0.54 10.43 -8.86
C PRO A 193 -0.76 9.98 -7.42
N LEU A 194 0.32 9.64 -6.74
CA LEU A 194 0.28 9.03 -5.43
C LEU A 194 0.84 9.99 -4.37
N ILE A 195 0.22 10.04 -3.20
CA ILE A 195 0.79 10.70 -2.01
C ILE A 195 0.95 9.62 -0.94
N SER A 196 2.18 9.40 -0.48
CA SER A 196 2.48 8.39 0.55
C SER A 196 3.53 8.88 1.54
N CYS A 197 3.63 8.21 2.71
CA CYS A 197 4.66 8.53 3.69
C CYS A 197 5.93 7.70 3.50
N GLU A 198 7.09 8.29 3.82
CA GLU A 198 8.35 7.58 3.95
C GLU A 198 8.42 6.87 5.30
N ILE A 199 8.14 5.60 5.31
CA ILE A 199 8.14 4.77 6.52
C ILE A 199 9.10 3.57 6.44
N GLY A 200 9.98 3.56 5.45
CA GLY A 200 10.98 2.52 5.23
C GLY A 200 10.38 1.17 4.82
N THR A 201 9.24 1.19 4.10
CA THR A 201 8.55 -0.02 3.63
C THR A 201 8.28 0.04 2.13
N GLY A 202 7.39 -0.79 1.61
CA GLY A 202 7.04 -0.79 0.20
C GLY A 202 6.40 0.51 -0.31
N THR A 203 5.90 1.37 0.57
CA THR A 203 5.20 2.59 0.18
C THR A 203 6.04 3.53 -0.70
N SER A 204 7.29 3.80 -0.31
CA SER A 204 8.23 4.63 -1.08
C SER A 204 9.00 3.86 -2.16
N PHE A 205 8.86 2.54 -2.21
CA PHE A 205 9.29 1.73 -3.35
C PHE A 205 8.27 1.80 -4.50
N ILE A 206 6.98 1.75 -4.19
CA ILE A 206 5.92 1.90 -5.19
C ILE A 206 5.86 3.34 -5.67
N ASN A 207 5.73 4.29 -4.74
CA ASN A 207 5.67 5.72 -5.03
C ASN A 207 7.06 6.33 -4.94
N GLN A 208 7.58 6.82 -6.06
CA GLN A 208 8.85 7.56 -6.11
C GLN A 208 8.58 9.06 -6.03
N ASP A 209 9.24 9.71 -5.07
CA ASP A 209 9.08 11.15 -4.84
C ASP A 209 9.41 11.96 -6.10
N LYS A 210 8.51 12.91 -6.44
CA LYS A 210 8.60 13.79 -7.61
C LYS A 210 8.67 13.08 -8.97
N VAL A 211 8.44 11.77 -8.99
CA VAL A 211 8.38 10.95 -10.21
C VAL A 211 6.97 10.42 -10.43
N SER A 212 6.44 9.62 -9.51
CA SER A 212 5.10 9.04 -9.57
C SER A 212 4.11 9.68 -8.58
N GLY A 213 4.57 10.65 -7.81
CA GLY A 213 3.79 11.35 -6.82
C GLY A 213 4.66 12.10 -5.81
N CYS A 214 4.13 12.30 -4.61
CA CYS A 214 4.81 12.94 -3.50
C CYS A 214 5.03 11.93 -2.38
N VAL A 215 6.25 11.88 -1.84
CA VAL A 215 6.59 11.11 -0.64
C VAL A 215 6.86 12.09 0.50
N ILE A 216 6.05 12.00 1.55
CA ILE A 216 6.04 12.96 2.66
C ILE A 216 6.56 12.32 3.95
N PRO A 217 7.01 13.12 4.95
CA PRO A 217 7.30 12.61 6.28
C PRO A 217 6.05 12.01 6.95
N PRO A 218 6.18 10.93 7.74
CA PRO A 218 5.05 10.38 8.49
C PRO A 218 4.60 11.34 9.60
N ASN A 219 3.31 11.33 9.94
CA ASN A 219 2.69 12.22 10.93
C ASN A 219 2.79 13.72 10.63
N ASP A 220 2.95 14.09 9.37
CA ASP A 220 3.04 15.49 8.94
C ASP A 220 1.83 15.87 8.08
N SER A 221 0.79 16.43 8.72
CA SER A 221 -0.40 16.91 8.02
C SER A 221 -0.13 18.15 7.19
N GLN A 222 0.90 18.97 7.52
CA GLN A 222 1.29 20.11 6.71
C GLN A 222 1.90 19.67 5.38
N ALA A 223 2.84 18.73 5.41
CA ALA A 223 3.41 18.15 4.20
C ALA A 223 2.35 17.50 3.32
N LEU A 224 1.32 16.87 3.94
CA LEU A 224 0.19 16.31 3.21
C LEU A 224 -0.64 17.40 2.52
N VAL A 225 -0.94 18.52 3.19
CA VAL A 225 -1.62 19.69 2.59
C VAL A 225 -0.84 20.24 1.40
N GLU A 226 0.48 20.38 1.54
CA GLU A 226 1.35 20.90 0.47
C GLU A 226 1.34 19.97 -0.75
N ALA A 227 1.46 18.65 -0.54
CA ALA A 227 1.39 17.67 -1.60
C ALA A 227 0.02 17.63 -2.30
N MET A 228 -1.08 17.71 -1.54
CA MET A 228 -2.44 17.80 -2.09
C MET A 228 -2.59 19.08 -2.92
N ASN A 229 -2.15 20.23 -2.42
CA ASN A 229 -2.22 21.51 -3.15
C ASN A 229 -1.34 21.51 -4.40
N GLU A 230 -0.15 20.92 -4.38
CA GLU A 230 0.71 20.76 -5.56
C GLU A 230 -0.03 20.04 -6.68
N LEU A 231 -0.61 18.87 -6.37
CA LEU A 231 -1.33 18.07 -7.35
C LEU A 231 -2.66 18.70 -7.80
N TRP A 232 -3.32 19.45 -6.90
CA TRP A 232 -4.57 20.13 -7.22
C TRP A 232 -4.37 21.30 -8.18
N ASN A 233 -3.37 22.16 -7.90
CA ASN A 233 -3.14 23.40 -8.61
C ASN A 233 -2.29 23.23 -9.87
N ASN A 234 -1.59 22.10 -10.03
CA ASN A 234 -0.72 21.84 -11.19
C ASN A 234 -1.16 20.57 -11.91
N GLU A 235 -2.00 20.76 -12.93
CA GLU A 235 -2.54 19.65 -13.72
C GLU A 235 -1.47 18.91 -14.51
N GLU A 236 -0.51 19.64 -15.09
CA GLU A 236 0.60 19.04 -15.83
C GLU A 236 1.44 18.11 -14.94
N THR A 237 1.80 18.57 -13.76
CA THR A 237 2.54 17.74 -12.78
C THR A 237 1.72 16.53 -12.33
N SER A 238 0.43 16.73 -12.05
CA SER A 238 -0.48 15.66 -11.65
C SER A 238 -0.57 14.57 -12.73
N ASN A 239 -0.77 14.97 -13.98
CA ASN A 239 -0.86 14.04 -15.11
C ASN A 239 0.47 13.31 -15.34
N ARG A 240 1.59 14.02 -15.34
CA ARG A 240 2.93 13.42 -15.48
C ARG A 240 3.22 12.39 -14.39
N TYR A 241 2.89 12.69 -13.12
CA TYR A 241 3.07 11.73 -12.03
C TYR A 241 2.13 10.53 -12.18
N GLY A 242 0.90 10.74 -12.63
CA GLY A 242 -0.05 9.67 -12.93
C GLY A 242 0.46 8.74 -14.03
N GLU A 243 0.93 9.28 -15.15
CA GLU A 243 1.53 8.49 -16.25
C GLU A 243 2.76 7.71 -15.79
N ASN A 244 3.63 8.34 -15.00
CA ASN A 244 4.80 7.68 -14.44
C ASN A 244 4.42 6.58 -13.44
N SER A 245 3.39 6.77 -12.62
CA SER A 245 2.89 5.75 -11.70
C SER A 245 2.37 4.53 -12.48
N ARG A 246 1.63 4.76 -13.57
CA ARG A 246 1.13 3.71 -14.46
C ARG A 246 2.27 2.94 -15.11
N ARG A 247 3.25 3.63 -15.69
CA ARG A 247 4.43 2.99 -16.29
C ARG A 247 5.17 2.10 -15.29
N ARG A 248 5.39 2.58 -14.05
CA ARG A 248 6.02 1.76 -13.00
C ARG A 248 5.18 0.53 -12.63
N PHE A 249 3.86 0.69 -12.60
CA PHE A 249 2.96 -0.44 -12.37
C PHE A 249 3.14 -1.49 -13.46
N GLU A 250 3.13 -1.09 -14.72
CA GLU A 250 3.29 -1.99 -15.88
C GLU A 250 4.66 -2.67 -15.93
N GLU A 251 5.72 -1.97 -15.54
CA GLU A 251 7.09 -2.49 -15.57
C GLU A 251 7.41 -3.42 -14.40
N MET A 252 6.74 -3.31 -13.24
CA MET A 252 7.21 -3.95 -12.01
C MET A 252 6.13 -4.64 -11.16
N PHE A 253 4.86 -4.25 -11.31
CA PHE A 253 3.83 -4.58 -10.34
C PHE A 253 2.60 -5.27 -10.96
N THR A 254 2.75 -5.87 -12.14
CA THR A 254 1.71 -6.73 -12.70
C THR A 254 1.75 -8.13 -12.07
N ALA A 255 0.62 -8.82 -12.09
CA ALA A 255 0.55 -10.20 -11.61
C ALA A 255 1.51 -11.11 -12.38
N ASP A 256 1.67 -10.90 -13.69
CA ASP A 256 2.58 -11.69 -14.53
C ASP A 256 4.03 -11.54 -14.07
N HIS A 257 4.51 -10.32 -13.80
CA HIS A 257 5.86 -10.10 -13.24
C HIS A 257 6.07 -10.83 -11.92
N MET A 258 5.07 -10.79 -11.04
CA MET A 258 5.15 -11.51 -9.76
C MET A 258 5.19 -13.03 -9.97
N ILE A 259 4.32 -13.57 -10.85
CA ILE A 259 4.24 -15.00 -11.15
C ILE A 259 5.55 -15.48 -11.76
N ASP A 260 6.08 -14.79 -12.77
CA ASP A 260 7.34 -15.15 -13.44
C ASP A 260 8.51 -15.13 -12.44
N ALA A 261 8.57 -14.15 -11.55
CA ALA A 261 9.60 -14.09 -10.53
C ALA A 261 9.52 -15.28 -9.56
N TYR A 262 8.32 -15.72 -9.15
CA TYR A 262 8.16 -16.91 -8.32
C TYR A 262 8.48 -18.19 -9.06
N VAL A 263 8.08 -18.34 -10.33
CA VAL A 263 8.42 -19.49 -11.17
C VAL A 263 9.93 -19.62 -11.30
N ASN A 264 10.62 -18.52 -11.62
CA ASN A 264 12.08 -18.50 -11.73
C ASN A 264 12.76 -18.86 -10.39
N LEU A 265 12.28 -18.34 -9.26
CA LEU A 265 12.77 -18.68 -7.94
C LEU A 265 12.66 -20.19 -7.65
N TYR A 266 11.48 -20.77 -7.88
CA TYR A 266 11.25 -22.19 -7.62
C TYR A 266 12.10 -23.08 -8.54
N THR A 267 12.22 -22.75 -9.81
CA THR A 267 13.07 -23.47 -10.77
C THR A 267 14.53 -23.48 -10.31
N THR A 268 15.07 -22.31 -9.96
CA THR A 268 16.45 -22.17 -9.48
C THR A 268 16.71 -23.00 -8.20
N LEU A 269 15.76 -22.98 -7.26
CA LEU A 269 15.89 -23.75 -6.01
C LEU A 269 15.84 -25.27 -6.24
N LEU A 270 15.08 -25.74 -7.22
CA LEU A 270 15.02 -27.17 -7.57
C LEU A 270 16.30 -27.63 -8.26
N GLU A 271 16.84 -26.85 -9.20
CA GLU A 271 18.08 -27.14 -9.92
C GLU A 271 19.32 -27.15 -9.01
N SER A 272 19.34 -26.31 -7.98
CA SER A 272 20.45 -26.25 -7.01
C SER A 272 20.56 -27.47 -6.09
N LYS A 273 19.62 -28.44 -6.16
CA LYS A 273 19.62 -29.70 -5.42
C LYS A 273 20.24 -30.87 -6.24
N SER A 274 20.46 -30.64 -7.55
CA SER A 274 21.08 -31.63 -8.46
C SER A 274 22.60 -31.53 -8.42
#